data_e3409b5bac43a62b2850ad0fda7f5d7a
#
_entry.id   e3409b5bac43a62b2850ad0fda7f5d7a
#
_cell.length_a   1.000
_cell.length_b   1.000
_cell.length_c   1.000
_cell.angle_alpha   90.00
_cell.angle_beta   90.00
_cell.angle_gamma   90.00
#
_symmetry.space_group_name_H-M   'P 1'
#
loop_
_entity.id
_entity.type
_entity.pdbx_description
1 polymer ?
#
loop_
_entity_poly.entity_id
_entity_poly.type
_entity_poly.pdbx_seq_one_letter_code
_entity_poly.pdbx_strand_id
1 'polypeptide(L)'
;MSQAEYAAVDWGTSSFRLWLIDRAGGVLEERRSQEGMVAAAKLGFAAVLQSHLDAVDAANDLPVVVCGMAGARQGWVEAGYIDTPAHLAFILERAVPVPGQSRDIRILPGIAQRDPKAPDVMRGEETQLLGALGVDAMGEAVVCIPGTHSKWARVSGGTVERFATFMTGELFSVVSRETILSHAVTDADEAEDTEAFKSAVVAAFETPALAANLLFRVRSSQLLYGGSPSSAREKISGTLIGLELAAGLAGDQSGSGITLVASGRLQVLYRLAFDTLAVAAQSIDAEEAVRRGLSMAAEAIWTV
;
A
#
# COMPACT_ATOMS: atom_id res chain seq x y z
N MET A 1 26.69 -3.78 21.60
CA MET A 1 25.79 -4.04 20.48
C MET A 1 24.40 -3.62 20.94
N SER A 2 23.68 -2.83 20.16
CA SER A 2 22.28 -2.50 20.49
C SER A 2 21.45 -3.78 20.50
N GLN A 3 20.60 -3.91 21.52
CA GLN A 3 19.71 -5.05 21.66
C GLN A 3 18.37 -4.69 21.02
N ALA A 4 17.72 -5.67 20.36
CA ALA A 4 16.36 -5.47 19.84
C ALA A 4 15.38 -5.26 21.00
N GLU A 5 14.51 -4.27 20.86
CA GLU A 5 13.44 -3.93 21.80
C GLU A 5 12.13 -4.61 21.40
N TYR A 6 11.88 -4.70 20.09
CA TYR A 6 10.71 -5.38 19.51
C TYR A 6 10.96 -5.80 18.06
N ALA A 7 10.11 -6.69 17.55
CA ALA A 7 10.01 -6.98 16.13
C ALA A 7 8.77 -6.30 15.54
N ALA A 8 8.95 -5.65 14.39
CA ALA A 8 7.88 -5.04 13.60
C ALA A 8 7.63 -5.89 12.35
N VAL A 9 6.37 -6.20 12.04
CA VAL A 9 6.00 -7.09 10.93
C VAL A 9 4.94 -6.46 10.05
N ASP A 10 5.24 -6.33 8.77
CA ASP A 10 4.26 -6.04 7.71
C ASP A 10 3.91 -7.34 7.00
N TRP A 11 2.69 -7.83 7.21
CA TRP A 11 2.23 -9.11 6.70
C TRP A 11 1.18 -8.92 5.61
N GLY A 12 1.65 -8.86 4.36
CA GLY A 12 0.78 -8.70 3.19
C GLY A 12 0.07 -10.01 2.79
N THR A 13 -0.70 -9.96 1.70
CA THR A 13 -1.37 -11.14 1.14
C THR A 13 -0.37 -12.18 0.63
N SER A 14 0.67 -11.75 -0.10
CA SER A 14 1.70 -12.60 -0.71
C SER A 14 3.11 -12.33 -0.21
N SER A 15 3.32 -11.28 0.59
CA SER A 15 4.63 -10.84 1.08
C SER A 15 4.66 -10.79 2.60
N PHE A 16 5.86 -10.98 3.14
CA PHE A 16 6.16 -10.86 4.56
C PHE A 16 7.43 -10.05 4.73
N ARG A 17 7.41 -9.09 5.65
CA ARG A 17 8.59 -8.31 6.06
C ARG A 17 8.65 -8.26 7.57
N LEU A 18 9.86 -8.41 8.12
CA LEU A 18 10.13 -8.31 9.54
C LEU A 18 11.36 -7.44 9.74
N TRP A 19 11.30 -6.55 10.71
CA TRP A 19 12.42 -5.74 11.19
C TRP A 19 12.63 -5.97 12.69
N LEU A 20 13.87 -6.18 13.10
CA LEU A 20 14.27 -6.03 14.50
C LEU A 20 14.63 -4.57 14.76
N ILE A 21 13.98 -3.98 15.73
CA ILE A 21 14.11 -2.55 16.04
C ILE A 21 14.73 -2.40 17.44
N ASP A 22 15.75 -1.54 17.54
CA ASP A 22 16.35 -1.16 18.82
C ASP A 22 15.57 -0.04 19.51
N ARG A 23 15.95 0.27 20.74
CA ARG A 23 15.31 1.32 21.55
C ARG A 23 15.36 2.73 20.94
N ALA A 24 16.28 2.99 20.04
CA ALA A 24 16.41 4.27 19.34
C ALA A 24 15.59 4.32 18.02
N GLY A 25 14.84 3.26 17.70
CA GLY A 25 14.11 3.11 16.45
C GLY A 25 14.96 2.68 15.26
N GLY A 26 16.22 2.29 15.52
CA GLY A 26 17.15 1.80 14.50
C GLY A 26 16.83 0.36 14.09
N VAL A 27 16.93 0.08 12.78
CA VAL A 27 16.80 -1.28 12.25
C VAL A 27 18.12 -2.04 12.47
N LEU A 28 18.06 -3.12 13.24
CA LEU A 28 19.19 -4.02 13.48
C LEU A 28 19.28 -5.11 12.42
N GLU A 29 18.14 -5.71 12.07
CA GLU A 29 18.02 -6.79 11.09
C GLU A 29 16.73 -6.66 10.30
N GLU A 30 16.73 -7.16 9.07
CA GLU A 30 15.56 -7.18 8.19
C GLU A 30 15.41 -8.56 7.52
N ARG A 31 14.17 -9.02 7.42
CA ARG A 31 13.80 -10.25 6.69
C ARG A 31 12.67 -9.96 5.71
N ARG A 32 12.77 -10.55 4.52
CA ARG A 32 11.72 -10.50 3.49
C ARG A 32 11.47 -11.91 2.96
N SER A 33 10.20 -12.25 2.75
CA SER A 33 9.83 -13.51 2.11
C SER A 33 8.52 -13.39 1.33
N GLN A 34 8.17 -14.45 0.60
CA GLN A 34 6.89 -14.60 -0.08
C GLN A 34 5.85 -15.36 0.78
N GLU A 35 6.09 -15.45 2.09
CA GLU A 35 5.23 -16.15 3.05
C GLU A 35 4.15 -15.21 3.61
N GLY A 36 3.46 -14.50 2.71
CA GLY A 36 2.29 -13.70 3.07
C GLY A 36 1.13 -14.56 3.61
N MET A 37 0.00 -13.93 3.89
CA MET A 37 -1.17 -14.56 4.49
C MET A 37 -1.58 -15.87 3.80
N VAL A 38 -1.55 -15.92 2.45
CA VAL A 38 -1.96 -17.12 1.70
C VAL A 38 -1.05 -18.32 1.97
N ALA A 39 0.25 -18.11 2.07
CA ALA A 39 1.22 -19.15 2.41
C ALA A 39 1.12 -19.50 3.90
N ALA A 40 1.07 -18.50 4.78
CA ALA A 40 0.99 -18.67 6.21
C ALA A 40 -0.29 -19.40 6.68
N ALA A 41 -1.41 -19.24 5.97
CA ALA A 41 -2.63 -19.99 6.24
C ALA A 41 -2.45 -21.52 6.06
N LYS A 42 -1.48 -21.95 5.23
CA LYS A 42 -1.16 -23.38 5.02
C LYS A 42 -0.05 -23.87 5.93
N LEU A 43 0.95 -23.01 6.20
CA LEU A 43 2.14 -23.36 6.97
C LEU A 43 1.95 -23.17 8.48
N GLY A 44 0.97 -22.35 8.88
CA GLY A 44 0.76 -21.88 10.25
C GLY A 44 1.47 -20.54 10.50
N PHE A 45 0.70 -19.49 10.86
CA PHE A 45 1.22 -18.13 11.11
C PHE A 45 2.32 -18.12 12.19
N ALA A 46 2.08 -18.82 13.31
CA ALA A 46 3.06 -18.90 14.39
C ALA A 46 4.38 -19.54 13.92
N ALA A 47 4.31 -20.60 13.11
CA ALA A 47 5.49 -21.30 12.60
C ALA A 47 6.27 -20.40 11.62
N VAL A 48 5.60 -19.69 10.73
CA VAL A 48 6.23 -18.74 9.80
C VAL A 48 6.93 -17.63 10.58
N LEU A 49 6.23 -16.98 11.52
CA LEU A 49 6.84 -15.92 12.33
C LEU A 49 8.05 -16.44 13.11
N GLN A 50 7.93 -17.58 13.78
CA GLN A 50 9.02 -18.15 14.57
C GLN A 50 10.24 -18.45 13.69
N SER A 51 10.05 -19.05 12.52
CA SER A 51 11.14 -19.31 11.57
C SER A 51 11.92 -18.05 11.18
N HIS A 52 11.23 -16.91 10.99
CA HIS A 52 11.88 -15.65 10.68
C HIS A 52 12.59 -15.04 11.89
N LEU A 53 12.01 -15.17 13.08
CA LEU A 53 12.64 -14.70 14.33
C LEU A 53 13.90 -15.50 14.69
N ASP A 54 13.84 -16.83 14.51
CA ASP A 54 15.01 -17.73 14.73
C ASP A 54 16.14 -17.39 13.76
N ALA A 55 15.82 -17.06 12.52
CA ALA A 55 16.80 -16.70 11.49
C ALA A 55 17.56 -15.37 11.73
N VAL A 56 17.09 -14.56 12.68
CA VAL A 56 17.74 -13.32 13.13
C VAL A 56 18.14 -13.37 14.61
N ASP A 57 18.20 -14.57 15.18
CA ASP A 57 18.56 -14.81 16.58
C ASP A 57 17.76 -13.93 17.58
N ALA A 58 16.48 -13.68 17.31
CA ALA A 58 15.63 -12.88 18.16
C ALA A 58 15.37 -13.54 19.51
N ALA A 59 15.41 -12.77 20.60
CA ALA A 59 15.13 -13.28 21.95
C ALA A 59 13.71 -13.92 22.01
N ASN A 60 13.58 -15.01 22.81
CA ASN A 60 12.33 -15.78 22.87
C ASN A 60 11.13 -15.00 23.43
N ASP A 61 11.37 -13.97 24.21
CA ASP A 61 10.40 -13.08 24.85
C ASP A 61 10.21 -11.74 24.10
N LEU A 62 10.97 -11.52 23.00
CA LEU A 62 10.90 -10.29 22.22
C LEU A 62 9.46 -10.03 21.76
N PRO A 63 8.82 -8.90 22.10
CA PRO A 63 7.46 -8.60 21.68
C PRO A 63 7.39 -8.30 20.16
N VAL A 64 6.22 -8.54 19.57
CA VAL A 64 6.01 -8.39 18.11
C VAL A 64 4.76 -7.58 17.83
N VAL A 65 4.90 -6.51 17.03
CA VAL A 65 3.78 -5.76 16.48
C VAL A 65 3.60 -6.09 15.00
N VAL A 66 2.35 -6.33 14.58
CA VAL A 66 2.02 -6.81 13.24
C VAL A 66 0.96 -5.91 12.62
N CYS A 67 1.14 -5.48 11.37
CA CYS A 67 0.09 -4.89 10.56
C CYS A 67 -0.27 -5.77 9.35
N GLY A 68 -1.32 -5.42 8.66
CA GLY A 68 -1.71 -6.03 7.40
C GLY A 68 -2.58 -7.27 7.53
N MET A 69 -2.45 -8.20 6.59
CA MET A 69 -3.41 -9.27 6.35
C MET A 69 -3.42 -10.38 7.42
N ALA A 70 -2.44 -10.42 8.33
CA ALA A 70 -2.51 -11.30 9.50
C ALA A 70 -3.73 -10.99 10.39
N GLY A 71 -4.21 -9.73 10.39
CA GLY A 71 -5.41 -9.28 11.09
C GLY A 71 -6.72 -9.43 10.32
N ALA A 72 -6.71 -9.99 9.13
CA ALA A 72 -7.92 -10.21 8.35
C ALA A 72 -8.76 -11.37 8.93
N ARG A 73 -10.03 -11.46 8.51
CA ARG A 73 -10.93 -12.54 8.92
C ARG A 73 -10.39 -13.94 8.61
N GLN A 74 -9.64 -14.09 7.52
CA GLN A 74 -8.96 -15.33 7.13
C GLN A 74 -7.50 -15.36 7.59
N GLY A 75 -7.06 -14.36 8.35
CA GLY A 75 -5.70 -14.23 8.85
C GLY A 75 -5.44 -15.02 10.13
N TRP A 76 -4.47 -14.59 10.91
CA TRP A 76 -4.08 -15.24 12.16
C TRP A 76 -5.10 -15.03 13.29
N VAL A 77 -5.45 -13.75 13.52
CA VAL A 77 -6.49 -13.33 14.47
C VAL A 77 -7.21 -12.14 13.86
N GLU A 78 -8.54 -12.15 13.85
CA GLU A 78 -9.32 -11.04 13.32
C GLU A 78 -9.15 -9.80 14.21
N ALA A 79 -8.44 -8.79 13.71
CA ALA A 79 -8.18 -7.54 14.44
C ALA A 79 -9.29 -6.48 14.23
N GLY A 80 -10.35 -6.82 13.51
CA GLY A 80 -11.48 -5.94 13.25
C GLY A 80 -11.11 -4.69 12.43
N TYR A 81 -11.98 -3.69 12.48
CA TYR A 81 -11.85 -2.40 11.82
C TYR A 81 -12.28 -1.26 12.74
N ILE A 82 -11.67 -0.10 12.55
CA ILE A 82 -12.09 1.17 13.11
C ILE A 82 -12.95 1.86 12.05
N ASP A 83 -14.13 2.33 12.40
CA ASP A 83 -15.03 2.96 11.45
C ASP A 83 -14.65 4.44 11.22
N THR A 84 -14.74 4.89 9.96
CA THR A 84 -14.57 6.31 9.62
C THR A 84 -15.75 7.15 10.15
N PRO A 85 -15.50 8.42 10.60
CA PRO A 85 -14.21 9.09 10.77
C PRO A 85 -13.33 8.40 11.82
N ALA A 86 -12.09 8.06 11.44
CA ALA A 86 -11.18 7.25 12.25
C ALA A 86 -9.93 8.05 12.60
N HIS A 87 -9.78 8.45 13.86
CA HIS A 87 -8.54 9.07 14.33
C HIS A 87 -7.41 8.04 14.36
N LEU A 88 -6.24 8.40 13.82
CA LEU A 88 -5.10 7.48 13.69
C LEU A 88 -4.61 6.90 15.02
N ALA A 89 -4.78 7.64 16.14
CA ALA A 89 -4.45 7.13 17.47
C ALA A 89 -5.24 5.86 17.85
N PHE A 90 -6.46 5.66 17.34
CA PHE A 90 -7.23 4.46 17.62
C PHE A 90 -6.61 3.17 17.08
N ILE A 91 -5.73 3.28 16.04
CA ILE A 91 -4.97 2.14 15.52
C ILE A 91 -4.06 1.60 16.63
N LEU A 92 -3.45 2.48 17.42
CA LEU A 92 -2.54 2.15 18.51
C LEU A 92 -3.29 1.52 19.70
N GLU A 93 -4.45 2.08 20.04
CA GLU A 93 -5.25 1.68 21.20
C GLU A 93 -5.96 0.33 21.03
N ARG A 94 -6.23 -0.08 19.79
CA ARG A 94 -7.05 -1.26 19.47
C ARG A 94 -6.27 -2.42 18.89
N ALA A 95 -4.96 -2.48 19.14
CA ALA A 95 -4.14 -3.64 18.77
C ALA A 95 -4.63 -4.90 19.52
N VAL A 96 -4.84 -5.99 18.80
CA VAL A 96 -5.42 -7.24 19.31
C VAL A 96 -4.31 -8.22 19.67
N PRO A 97 -4.29 -8.80 20.89
CA PRO A 97 -3.30 -9.82 21.25
C PRO A 97 -3.57 -11.14 20.53
N VAL A 98 -2.52 -11.84 20.15
CA VAL A 98 -2.58 -13.21 19.61
C VAL A 98 -2.55 -14.20 20.78
N PRO A 99 -3.61 -14.97 21.03
CA PRO A 99 -3.67 -15.88 22.16
C PRO A 99 -2.75 -17.09 21.98
N GLY A 100 -2.32 -17.68 23.09
CA GLY A 100 -1.61 -18.97 23.11
C GLY A 100 -0.15 -18.89 22.61
N GLN A 101 0.45 -17.70 22.54
CA GLN A 101 1.85 -17.48 22.20
C GLN A 101 2.69 -17.28 23.46
N SER A 102 3.98 -17.67 23.41
CA SER A 102 4.93 -17.50 24.51
C SER A 102 5.40 -16.03 24.65
N ARG A 103 5.30 -15.26 23.58
CA ARG A 103 5.65 -13.83 23.51
C ARG A 103 4.41 -12.97 23.30
N ASP A 104 4.46 -11.70 23.65
CA ASP A 104 3.38 -10.75 23.35
C ASP A 104 3.41 -10.39 21.86
N ILE A 105 2.34 -10.76 21.13
CA ILE A 105 2.16 -10.45 19.72
C ILE A 105 0.89 -9.63 19.59
N ARG A 106 1.00 -8.46 18.99
CA ARG A 106 -0.12 -7.52 18.79
C ARG A 106 -0.36 -7.27 17.31
N ILE A 107 -1.62 -7.43 16.86
CA ILE A 107 -2.03 -7.18 15.47
C ILE A 107 -2.87 -5.91 15.42
N LEU A 108 -2.47 -4.97 14.54
CA LEU A 108 -3.17 -3.70 14.36
C LEU A 108 -4.49 -3.88 13.62
N PRO A 109 -5.54 -3.12 13.96
CA PRO A 109 -6.82 -3.14 13.25
C PRO A 109 -6.71 -2.42 11.90
N GLY A 110 -7.62 -2.73 10.97
CA GLY A 110 -7.81 -1.94 9.76
C GLY A 110 -8.74 -0.74 9.96
N ILE A 111 -9.06 -0.02 8.87
CA ILE A 111 -10.08 1.02 8.84
C ILE A 111 -11.19 0.62 7.87
N ALA A 112 -12.45 0.84 8.27
CA ALA A 112 -13.63 0.61 7.43
C ALA A 112 -14.44 1.89 7.24
N GLN A 113 -14.93 2.10 6.02
CA GLN A 113 -15.91 3.11 5.67
C GLN A 113 -17.26 2.42 5.48
N ARG A 114 -18.20 2.64 6.43
CA ARG A 114 -19.51 1.95 6.41
C ARG A 114 -20.62 2.79 5.80
N ASP A 115 -20.27 3.76 4.96
CA ASP A 115 -21.27 4.47 4.17
C ASP A 115 -21.88 3.50 3.14
N PRO A 116 -23.21 3.24 3.17
CA PRO A 116 -23.84 2.32 2.20
C PRO A 116 -23.70 2.74 0.74
N LYS A 117 -23.42 4.03 0.47
CA LYS A 117 -23.19 4.56 -0.87
C LYS A 117 -21.73 4.46 -1.33
N ALA A 118 -20.81 4.30 -0.39
CA ALA A 118 -19.38 4.25 -0.64
C ALA A 118 -18.69 3.31 0.37
N PRO A 119 -19.08 2.02 0.47
CA PRO A 119 -18.45 1.10 1.41
C PRO A 119 -17.02 0.80 0.99
N ASP A 120 -16.08 0.83 1.93
CA ASP A 120 -14.67 0.56 1.64
C ASP A 120 -13.92 0.03 2.87
N VAL A 121 -12.77 -0.62 2.65
CA VAL A 121 -11.90 -1.13 3.71
C VAL A 121 -10.43 -0.97 3.33
N MET A 122 -9.58 -0.73 4.34
CA MET A 122 -8.13 -0.83 4.20
C MET A 122 -7.54 -1.65 5.34
N ARG A 123 -6.44 -2.36 5.04
CA ARG A 123 -5.71 -3.14 6.05
C ARG A 123 -4.24 -3.24 5.66
N GLY A 124 -3.41 -2.58 6.48
CA GLY A 124 -1.99 -2.32 6.25
C GLY A 124 -1.73 -0.87 5.87
N GLU A 125 -2.56 -0.28 5.00
CA GLU A 125 -2.40 1.12 4.57
C GLU A 125 -2.70 2.13 5.68
N GLU A 126 -3.55 1.79 6.68
CA GLU A 126 -3.74 2.61 7.88
C GLU A 126 -2.44 2.79 8.67
N THR A 127 -1.60 1.77 8.70
CA THR A 127 -0.29 1.82 9.35
C THR A 127 0.68 2.71 8.57
N GLN A 128 0.60 2.71 7.23
CA GLN A 128 1.34 3.65 6.38
C GLN A 128 0.86 5.09 6.56
N LEU A 129 -0.45 5.32 6.67
CA LEU A 129 -1.01 6.64 6.99
C LEU A 129 -0.48 7.15 8.33
N LEU A 130 -0.51 6.30 9.36
CA LEU A 130 0.01 6.61 10.68
C LEU A 130 1.48 7.03 10.64
N GLY A 131 2.33 6.26 9.97
CA GLY A 131 3.75 6.56 9.89
C GLY A 131 4.10 7.72 8.95
N ALA A 132 3.28 8.00 7.95
CA ALA A 132 3.48 9.13 7.04
C ALA A 132 3.07 10.46 7.66
N LEU A 133 1.97 10.50 8.41
CA LEU A 133 1.37 11.73 8.93
C LEU A 133 1.62 11.92 10.43
N GLY A 134 1.67 10.85 11.22
CA GLY A 134 1.65 10.89 12.68
C GLY A 134 0.24 11.06 13.25
N VAL A 135 0.09 10.82 14.56
CA VAL A 135 -1.20 10.97 15.26
C VAL A 135 -1.62 12.45 15.42
N ASP A 136 -0.64 13.34 15.54
CA ASP A 136 -0.84 14.78 15.75
C ASP A 136 -0.82 15.58 14.43
N ALA A 137 -1.09 14.92 13.31
CA ALA A 137 -1.10 15.58 12.00
C ALA A 137 -2.04 16.79 12.00
N MET A 138 -1.51 17.95 11.64
CA MET A 138 -2.27 19.19 11.61
C MET A 138 -2.77 19.50 10.19
N GLY A 139 -3.97 20.09 10.09
CA GLY A 139 -4.54 20.52 8.83
C GLY A 139 -5.15 19.38 8.01
N GLU A 140 -5.34 19.63 6.72
CA GLU A 140 -5.91 18.68 5.76
C GLU A 140 -4.80 18.08 4.89
N ALA A 141 -4.92 16.79 4.59
CA ALA A 141 -4.04 16.06 3.69
C ALA A 141 -4.85 15.13 2.79
N VAL A 142 -4.44 15.04 1.52
CA VAL A 142 -4.89 14.00 0.60
C VAL A 142 -3.72 13.06 0.39
N VAL A 143 -3.91 11.80 0.74
CA VAL A 143 -2.84 10.78 0.68
C VAL A 143 -3.18 9.76 -0.38
N CYS A 144 -2.26 9.56 -1.33
CA CYS A 144 -2.31 8.52 -2.34
C CYS A 144 -1.32 7.42 -1.96
N ILE A 145 -1.81 6.18 -1.82
CA ILE A 145 -1.03 4.98 -1.50
C ILE A 145 -1.22 3.98 -2.64
N PRO A 146 -0.39 4.02 -3.68
CA PRO A 146 -0.46 3.07 -4.79
C PRO A 146 -0.15 1.64 -4.37
N GLY A 147 -0.85 0.69 -4.98
CA GLY A 147 -0.64 -0.73 -4.73
C GLY A 147 -1.44 -1.61 -5.69
N THR A 148 -1.59 -2.88 -5.34
CA THR A 148 -2.55 -3.77 -6.01
C THR A 148 -3.94 -3.15 -5.95
N HIS A 149 -4.30 -2.60 -4.79
CA HIS A 149 -5.49 -1.81 -4.51
C HIS A 149 -5.05 -0.45 -3.97
N SER A 150 -4.93 0.54 -4.83
CA SER A 150 -4.51 1.90 -4.46
C SER A 150 -5.54 2.56 -3.54
N LYS A 151 -5.07 3.29 -2.52
CA LYS A 151 -5.92 4.03 -1.57
C LYS A 151 -5.75 5.53 -1.76
N TRP A 152 -6.87 6.23 -1.73
CA TRP A 152 -6.92 7.69 -1.66
C TRP A 152 -7.64 8.09 -0.39
N ALA A 153 -6.89 8.56 0.59
CA ALA A 153 -7.42 8.95 1.90
C ALA A 153 -7.44 10.47 2.06
N ARG A 154 -8.54 10.99 2.60
CA ARG A 154 -8.65 12.37 3.06
C ARG A 154 -8.54 12.38 4.56
N VAL A 155 -7.53 13.11 5.06
CA VAL A 155 -7.20 13.16 6.49
C VAL A 155 -7.28 14.61 6.94
N SER A 156 -7.92 14.85 8.08
CA SER A 156 -8.02 16.15 8.71
C SER A 156 -7.72 16.03 10.20
N GLY A 157 -6.74 16.77 10.70
CA GLY A 157 -6.38 16.74 12.12
C GLY A 157 -6.10 15.32 12.64
N GLY A 158 -5.33 14.50 11.92
CA GLY A 158 -5.05 13.11 12.29
C GLY A 158 -6.23 12.14 12.16
N THR A 159 -7.36 12.59 11.60
CA THR A 159 -8.57 11.77 11.41
C THR A 159 -8.74 11.42 9.94
N VAL A 160 -8.83 10.13 9.61
CA VAL A 160 -9.24 9.64 8.29
C VAL A 160 -10.74 9.87 8.15
N GLU A 161 -11.12 10.92 7.43
CA GLU A 161 -12.52 11.29 7.22
C GLU A 161 -13.22 10.33 6.25
N ARG A 162 -12.55 10.03 5.15
CA ARG A 162 -13.02 9.11 4.12
C ARG A 162 -11.86 8.62 3.26
N PHE A 163 -12.09 7.54 2.55
CA PHE A 163 -11.14 7.04 1.55
C PHE A 163 -11.85 6.33 0.40
N ALA A 164 -11.11 6.11 -0.68
CA ALA A 164 -11.56 5.33 -1.83
C ALA A 164 -10.46 4.39 -2.29
N THR A 165 -10.84 3.15 -2.61
CA THR A 165 -9.95 2.12 -3.15
C THR A 165 -10.11 2.00 -4.65
N PHE A 166 -8.99 1.96 -5.38
CA PHE A 166 -8.94 1.71 -6.81
C PHE A 166 -8.16 0.42 -7.08
N MET A 167 -8.69 -0.46 -7.92
CA MET A 167 -8.08 -1.74 -8.26
C MET A 167 -6.97 -1.60 -9.34
N THR A 168 -6.24 -0.50 -9.36
CA THR A 168 -5.35 -0.11 -10.45
C THR A 168 -4.26 -1.15 -10.71
N GLY A 169 -3.57 -1.61 -9.67
CA GLY A 169 -2.53 -2.63 -9.82
C GLY A 169 -3.08 -4.01 -10.18
N GLU A 170 -4.22 -4.41 -9.63
CA GLU A 170 -4.88 -5.67 -9.98
C GLU A 170 -5.39 -5.63 -11.42
N LEU A 171 -6.05 -4.54 -11.83
CA LEU A 171 -6.50 -4.35 -13.21
C LEU A 171 -5.33 -4.36 -14.19
N PHE A 172 -4.21 -3.70 -13.85
CA PHE A 172 -3.01 -3.77 -14.68
C PHE A 172 -2.55 -5.22 -14.86
N SER A 173 -2.49 -6.00 -13.79
CA SER A 173 -2.08 -7.41 -13.85
C SER A 173 -3.02 -8.24 -14.70
N VAL A 174 -4.34 -8.14 -14.49
CA VAL A 174 -5.36 -8.89 -15.24
C VAL A 174 -5.36 -8.47 -16.71
N VAL A 175 -5.39 -7.17 -16.98
CA VAL A 175 -5.41 -6.63 -18.35
C VAL A 175 -4.18 -7.06 -19.14
N SER A 176 -3.00 -7.04 -18.52
CA SER A 176 -1.75 -7.39 -19.18
C SER A 176 -1.55 -8.90 -19.39
N ARG A 177 -2.21 -9.76 -18.59
CA ARG A 177 -1.96 -11.21 -18.62
C ARG A 177 -3.14 -12.02 -19.17
N GLU A 178 -4.37 -11.64 -18.83
CA GLU A 178 -5.56 -12.46 -19.02
C GLU A 178 -6.50 -11.95 -20.11
N THR A 179 -6.15 -10.83 -20.78
CA THR A 179 -6.98 -10.26 -21.83
C THR A 179 -6.31 -10.30 -23.20
N ILE A 180 -7.01 -9.84 -24.24
CA ILE A 180 -6.43 -9.70 -25.60
C ILE A 180 -5.18 -8.80 -25.62
N LEU A 181 -5.00 -7.95 -24.61
CA LEU A 181 -3.83 -7.07 -24.50
C LEU A 181 -2.56 -7.81 -24.07
N SER A 182 -2.67 -9.03 -23.56
CA SER A 182 -1.51 -9.88 -23.27
C SER A 182 -0.61 -10.07 -24.49
N HIS A 183 -1.20 -10.21 -25.68
CA HIS A 183 -0.46 -10.30 -26.94
C HIS A 183 0.30 -9.01 -27.32
N ALA A 184 -0.09 -7.86 -26.75
CA ALA A 184 0.58 -6.60 -27.02
C ALA A 184 1.79 -6.35 -26.13
N VAL A 185 1.83 -7.00 -24.94
CA VAL A 185 2.89 -6.84 -23.93
C VAL A 185 3.80 -8.05 -23.78
N THR A 186 3.57 -9.12 -24.55
CA THR A 186 4.47 -10.28 -24.58
C THR A 186 5.87 -9.82 -25.00
N ASP A 187 6.89 -10.30 -24.29
CA ASP A 187 8.30 -9.95 -24.50
C ASP A 187 8.62 -8.45 -24.29
N ALA A 188 7.79 -7.73 -23.51
CA ALA A 188 8.14 -6.39 -23.06
C ALA A 188 9.43 -6.45 -22.23
N ASP A 189 10.47 -5.78 -22.70
CA ASP A 189 11.73 -5.61 -21.98
C ASP A 189 11.58 -4.62 -20.80
N GLU A 190 12.66 -4.36 -20.08
CA GLU A 190 12.67 -3.39 -18.98
C GLU A 190 12.71 -1.93 -19.46
N ALA A 191 12.86 -1.71 -20.77
CA ALA A 191 12.92 -0.36 -21.34
C ALA A 191 11.60 0.38 -21.09
N GLU A 192 11.72 1.60 -20.61
CA GLU A 192 10.58 2.46 -20.30
C GLU A 192 10.30 3.39 -21.48
N ASP A 193 9.05 3.39 -21.97
CA ASP A 193 8.57 4.40 -22.92
C ASP A 193 7.81 5.49 -22.16
N THR A 194 8.58 6.41 -21.59
CA THR A 194 8.07 7.51 -20.77
C THR A 194 7.05 8.38 -21.52
N GLU A 195 7.22 8.61 -22.82
CA GLU A 195 6.29 9.42 -23.60
C GLU A 195 4.98 8.68 -23.87
N ALA A 196 5.04 7.36 -24.09
CA ALA A 196 3.84 6.53 -24.19
C ALA A 196 3.05 6.52 -22.88
N PHE A 197 3.73 6.44 -21.75
CA PHE A 197 3.12 6.53 -20.43
C PHE A 197 2.44 7.87 -20.21
N LYS A 198 3.16 9.00 -20.37
CA LYS A 198 2.64 10.36 -20.16
C LYS A 198 1.43 10.65 -21.03
N SER A 199 1.50 10.32 -22.33
CA SER A 199 0.38 10.54 -23.25
C SER A 199 -0.86 9.76 -22.86
N ALA A 200 -0.69 8.52 -22.35
CA ALA A 200 -1.79 7.70 -21.88
C ALA A 200 -2.39 8.23 -20.57
N VAL A 201 -1.56 8.72 -19.63
CA VAL A 201 -2.03 9.40 -18.41
C VAL A 201 -2.91 10.59 -18.75
N VAL A 202 -2.45 11.51 -19.60
CA VAL A 202 -3.22 12.70 -20.00
C VAL A 202 -4.54 12.29 -20.67
N ALA A 203 -4.50 11.39 -21.64
CA ALA A 203 -5.69 10.96 -22.37
C ALA A 203 -6.76 10.34 -21.45
N ALA A 204 -6.35 9.52 -20.49
CA ALA A 204 -7.28 8.89 -19.55
C ALA A 204 -7.79 9.88 -18.49
N PHE A 205 -6.94 10.78 -18.03
CA PHE A 205 -7.31 11.82 -17.07
C PHE A 205 -8.34 12.82 -17.66
N GLU A 206 -8.12 13.28 -18.90
CA GLU A 206 -9.04 14.20 -19.56
C GLU A 206 -10.36 13.57 -20.00
N THR A 207 -10.32 12.26 -20.33
CA THR A 207 -11.51 11.55 -20.83
C THR A 207 -11.70 10.19 -20.14
N PRO A 208 -11.93 10.16 -18.81
CA PRO A 208 -12.00 8.90 -18.05
C PRO A 208 -13.10 7.96 -18.53
N ALA A 209 -14.18 8.50 -19.09
CA ALA A 209 -15.27 7.70 -19.69
C ALA A 209 -14.82 6.85 -20.89
N LEU A 210 -13.69 7.17 -21.52
CA LEU A 210 -13.12 6.44 -22.64
C LEU A 210 -12.04 5.42 -22.24
N ALA A 211 -11.77 5.21 -20.94
CA ALA A 211 -10.66 4.37 -20.48
C ALA A 211 -10.68 2.97 -21.13
N ALA A 212 -11.83 2.31 -21.21
CA ALA A 212 -11.95 1.00 -21.87
C ALA A 212 -11.61 1.05 -23.38
N ASN A 213 -11.97 2.13 -24.08
CA ASN A 213 -11.60 2.35 -25.48
C ASN A 213 -10.11 2.64 -25.62
N LEU A 214 -9.53 3.47 -24.73
CA LEU A 214 -8.10 3.76 -24.71
C LEU A 214 -7.26 2.48 -24.53
N LEU A 215 -7.68 1.58 -23.65
CA LEU A 215 -7.04 0.26 -23.50
C LEU A 215 -7.08 -0.54 -24.79
N PHE A 216 -8.23 -0.61 -25.51
CA PHE A 216 -8.29 -1.35 -26.78
C PHE A 216 -7.44 -0.69 -27.87
N ARG A 217 -7.25 0.62 -27.85
CA ARG A 217 -6.38 1.33 -28.79
C ARG A 217 -4.91 0.89 -28.67
N VAL A 218 -4.47 0.37 -27.54
CA VAL A 218 -3.13 -0.21 -27.40
C VAL A 218 -2.97 -1.38 -28.38
N ARG A 219 -3.95 -2.29 -28.41
CA ARG A 219 -3.93 -3.44 -29.33
C ARG A 219 -4.05 -3.02 -30.79
N SER A 220 -5.00 -2.16 -31.11
CA SER A 220 -5.21 -1.71 -32.50
C SER A 220 -4.01 -0.91 -33.03
N SER A 221 -3.38 -0.10 -32.19
CA SER A 221 -2.15 0.63 -32.54
C SER A 221 -1.00 -0.33 -32.86
N GLN A 222 -0.81 -1.37 -32.06
CA GLN A 222 0.20 -2.40 -32.34
C GLN A 222 -0.05 -3.10 -33.69
N LEU A 223 -1.30 -3.48 -33.98
CA LEU A 223 -1.65 -4.18 -35.21
C LEU A 223 -1.50 -3.31 -36.46
N LEU A 224 -1.82 -2.03 -36.36
CA LEU A 224 -1.82 -1.13 -37.49
C LEU A 224 -0.48 -0.43 -37.73
N TYR A 225 0.29 -0.19 -36.69
CA TYR A 225 1.48 0.66 -36.75
C TYR A 225 2.75 0.01 -36.14
N GLY A 226 2.66 -1.19 -35.59
CA GLY A 226 3.82 -1.95 -35.12
C GLY A 226 4.47 -1.39 -33.86
N GLY A 227 3.69 -0.95 -32.88
CA GLY A 227 4.23 -0.45 -31.59
C GLY A 227 4.96 -1.54 -30.79
N SER A 228 5.99 -1.13 -30.00
CA SER A 228 6.76 -2.06 -29.17
C SER A 228 5.94 -2.60 -27.98
N PRO A 229 6.26 -3.81 -27.48
CA PRO A 229 5.62 -4.37 -26.28
C PRO A 229 5.81 -3.47 -25.05
N SER A 230 6.96 -2.83 -24.89
CA SER A 230 7.24 -1.91 -23.80
C SER A 230 6.36 -0.66 -23.86
N SER A 231 6.20 -0.05 -25.06
CA SER A 231 5.27 1.05 -25.29
C SER A 231 3.82 0.65 -24.97
N ALA A 232 3.41 -0.57 -25.36
CA ALA A 232 2.08 -1.10 -25.03
C ALA A 232 1.87 -1.24 -23.51
N ARG A 233 2.85 -1.79 -22.79
CA ARG A 233 2.83 -1.90 -21.33
C ARG A 233 2.69 -0.53 -20.66
N GLU A 234 3.48 0.45 -21.09
CA GLU A 234 3.45 1.80 -20.54
C GLU A 234 2.13 2.52 -20.83
N LYS A 235 1.52 2.31 -22.01
CA LYS A 235 0.19 2.84 -22.34
C LYS A 235 -0.91 2.23 -21.45
N ILE A 236 -0.86 0.93 -21.18
CA ILE A 236 -1.83 0.29 -20.25
C ILE A 236 -1.68 0.89 -18.86
N SER A 237 -0.44 0.96 -18.34
CA SER A 237 -0.14 1.52 -17.03
C SER A 237 -0.59 2.99 -16.93
N GLY A 238 -0.22 3.82 -17.89
CA GLY A 238 -0.61 5.23 -17.93
C GLY A 238 -2.12 5.44 -18.03
N THR A 239 -2.83 4.60 -18.80
CA THR A 239 -4.30 4.68 -18.90
C THR A 239 -4.96 4.39 -17.55
N LEU A 240 -4.54 3.33 -16.84
CA LEU A 240 -5.13 2.94 -15.57
C LEU A 240 -4.80 3.95 -14.46
N ILE A 241 -3.55 4.44 -14.41
CA ILE A 241 -3.14 5.47 -13.46
C ILE A 241 -3.86 6.80 -13.76
N GLY A 242 -3.93 7.23 -15.02
CA GLY A 242 -4.65 8.44 -15.41
C GLY A 242 -6.14 8.39 -15.04
N LEU A 243 -6.79 7.23 -15.21
CA LEU A 243 -8.17 7.02 -14.77
C LEU A 243 -8.31 7.14 -13.24
N GLU A 244 -7.41 6.54 -12.49
CA GLU A 244 -7.38 6.65 -11.02
C GLU A 244 -7.19 8.10 -10.57
N LEU A 245 -6.23 8.81 -11.17
CA LEU A 245 -5.94 10.21 -10.83
C LEU A 245 -7.13 11.12 -11.13
N ALA A 246 -7.86 10.89 -12.22
CA ALA A 246 -9.07 11.65 -12.55
C ALA A 246 -10.13 11.54 -11.44
N ALA A 247 -10.28 10.36 -10.84
CA ALA A 247 -11.23 10.14 -9.75
C ALA A 247 -10.67 10.56 -8.38
N GLY A 248 -9.41 10.23 -8.08
CA GLY A 248 -8.76 10.52 -6.80
C GLY A 248 -8.59 12.02 -6.53
N LEU A 249 -8.34 12.80 -7.59
CA LEU A 249 -8.22 14.27 -7.53
C LEU A 249 -9.58 14.98 -7.61
N ALA A 250 -10.65 14.27 -7.96
CA ALA A 250 -11.96 14.89 -8.09
C ALA A 250 -12.44 15.48 -6.75
N GLY A 251 -12.81 16.76 -6.78
CA GLY A 251 -13.28 17.50 -5.61
C GLY A 251 -12.20 17.90 -4.61
N ASP A 252 -10.92 17.77 -4.96
CA ASP A 252 -9.84 18.35 -4.17
C ASP A 252 -9.75 19.85 -4.46
N GLN A 253 -10.31 20.65 -3.55
CA GLN A 253 -10.23 22.11 -3.56
C GLN A 253 -9.31 22.64 -2.45
N SER A 254 -8.64 21.74 -1.70
CA SER A 254 -7.86 22.15 -0.52
C SER A 254 -6.60 22.92 -0.89
N GLY A 255 -6.06 22.72 -2.11
CA GLY A 255 -4.77 23.30 -2.50
C GLY A 255 -3.58 22.83 -1.65
N SER A 256 -3.79 21.84 -0.79
CA SER A 256 -2.79 21.36 0.19
C SER A 256 -1.72 20.44 -0.41
N GLY A 257 -1.82 20.13 -1.69
CA GLY A 257 -0.92 19.17 -2.35
C GLY A 257 -1.21 17.70 -1.95
N ILE A 258 -0.64 16.79 -2.72
CA ILE A 258 -0.82 15.35 -2.52
C ILE A 258 0.37 14.78 -1.74
N THR A 259 0.10 13.92 -0.76
CA THR A 259 1.14 13.07 -0.15
C THR A 259 1.09 11.71 -0.84
N LEU A 260 2.12 11.39 -1.62
CA LEU A 260 2.32 10.09 -2.25
C LEU A 260 3.11 9.19 -1.30
N VAL A 261 2.49 8.11 -0.83
CA VAL A 261 3.17 7.08 -0.02
C VAL A 261 3.41 5.86 -0.90
N ALA A 262 4.60 5.74 -1.45
CA ALA A 262 4.95 4.70 -2.41
C ALA A 262 6.44 4.39 -2.38
N SER A 263 6.85 3.21 -2.89
CA SER A 263 8.24 2.81 -3.06
C SER A 263 8.47 2.20 -4.43
N GLY A 264 9.74 2.16 -4.87
CA GLY A 264 10.17 1.49 -6.08
C GLY A 264 9.49 2.03 -7.35
N ARG A 265 9.12 1.10 -8.27
CA ARG A 265 8.54 1.48 -9.58
C ARG A 265 7.23 2.26 -9.44
N LEU A 266 6.36 1.93 -8.49
CA LEU A 266 5.09 2.66 -8.30
C LEU A 266 5.34 4.12 -7.91
N GLN A 267 6.33 4.40 -7.06
CA GLN A 267 6.70 5.78 -6.72
C GLN A 267 7.14 6.56 -7.97
N VAL A 268 7.96 5.95 -8.83
CA VAL A 268 8.42 6.59 -10.07
C VAL A 268 7.26 6.89 -11.02
N LEU A 269 6.37 5.91 -11.26
CA LEU A 269 5.24 6.07 -12.17
C LEU A 269 4.23 7.11 -11.68
N TYR A 270 3.87 7.09 -10.38
CA TYR A 270 2.92 8.07 -9.85
C TYR A 270 3.50 9.48 -9.77
N ARG A 271 4.78 9.64 -9.42
CA ARG A 271 5.44 10.94 -9.52
C ARG A 271 5.43 11.48 -10.93
N LEU A 272 5.81 10.64 -11.91
CA LEU A 272 5.78 11.03 -13.31
C LEU A 272 4.37 11.42 -13.77
N ALA A 273 3.33 10.70 -13.31
CA ALA A 273 1.95 11.02 -13.62
C ALA A 273 1.51 12.36 -13.00
N PHE A 274 1.84 12.62 -11.74
CA PHE A 274 1.57 13.91 -11.08
C PHE A 274 2.29 15.06 -11.77
N ASP A 275 3.60 14.89 -12.08
CA ASP A 275 4.38 15.90 -12.79
C ASP A 275 3.79 16.20 -14.18
N THR A 276 3.35 15.16 -14.90
CA THR A 276 2.71 15.28 -16.23
C THR A 276 1.42 16.09 -16.17
N LEU A 277 0.65 15.96 -15.08
CA LEU A 277 -0.61 16.67 -14.87
C LEU A 277 -0.42 18.01 -14.12
N ALA A 278 0.81 18.44 -13.86
CA ALA A 278 1.16 19.62 -13.07
C ALA A 278 0.52 19.63 -11.67
N VAL A 279 0.37 18.47 -11.05
CA VAL A 279 -0.16 18.30 -9.68
C VAL A 279 1.01 18.26 -8.70
N ALA A 280 1.00 19.15 -7.71
CA ALA A 280 2.02 19.16 -6.67
C ALA A 280 1.86 17.93 -5.74
N ALA A 281 2.91 17.12 -5.63
CA ALA A 281 2.93 15.96 -4.76
C ALA A 281 4.27 15.83 -4.04
N GLN A 282 4.22 15.62 -2.71
CA GLN A 282 5.38 15.21 -1.92
C GLN A 282 5.40 13.69 -1.80
N SER A 283 6.58 13.08 -1.80
CA SER A 283 6.71 11.63 -1.69
C SER A 283 7.29 11.22 -0.35
N ILE A 284 6.69 10.18 0.23
CA ILE A 284 7.18 9.47 1.41
C ILE A 284 7.39 8.02 0.99
N ASP A 285 8.51 7.42 1.40
CA ASP A 285 8.77 6.01 1.12
C ASP A 285 7.79 5.13 1.91
N ALA A 286 7.11 4.19 1.23
CA ALA A 286 6.08 3.34 1.82
C ALA A 286 6.63 2.36 2.87
N GLU A 287 7.87 1.89 2.69
CA GLU A 287 8.51 0.99 3.65
C GLU A 287 8.93 1.74 4.91
N GLU A 288 9.41 2.96 4.76
CA GLU A 288 9.67 3.85 5.89
C GLU A 288 8.37 4.20 6.62
N ALA A 289 7.32 4.52 5.89
CA ALA A 289 6.02 4.87 6.47
C ALA A 289 5.44 3.70 7.30
N VAL A 290 5.41 2.47 6.78
CA VAL A 290 4.89 1.32 7.54
C VAL A 290 5.75 1.02 8.77
N ARG A 291 7.08 1.09 8.64
CA ARG A 291 7.98 0.87 9.77
C ARG A 291 7.79 1.92 10.87
N ARG A 292 7.68 3.21 10.52
CA ARG A 292 7.39 4.28 11.49
C ARG A 292 6.04 4.09 12.16
N GLY A 293 5.01 3.72 11.42
CA GLY A 293 3.69 3.42 11.98
C GLY A 293 3.71 2.25 12.96
N LEU A 294 4.46 1.18 12.63
CA LEU A 294 4.66 0.05 13.54
C LEU A 294 5.47 0.45 14.78
N SER A 295 6.49 1.31 14.63
CA SER A 295 7.26 1.82 15.77
C SER A 295 6.38 2.64 16.72
N MET A 296 5.57 3.55 16.21
CA MET A 296 4.60 4.30 17.01
C MET A 296 3.62 3.37 17.75
N ALA A 297 3.21 2.28 17.11
CA ALA A 297 2.35 1.29 17.75
C ALA A 297 3.07 0.53 18.87
N ALA A 298 4.32 0.10 18.65
CA ALA A 298 5.13 -0.56 19.67
C ALA A 298 5.34 0.34 20.89
N GLU A 299 5.71 1.60 20.69
CA GLU A 299 5.89 2.60 21.75
C GLU A 299 4.58 2.79 22.56
N ALA A 300 3.44 2.90 21.90
CA ALA A 300 2.14 3.07 22.58
C ALA A 300 1.71 1.82 23.36
N ILE A 301 1.97 0.61 22.84
CA ILE A 301 1.57 -0.65 23.45
C ILE A 301 2.46 -1.01 24.64
N TRP A 302 3.78 -0.82 24.50
CA TRP A 302 4.74 -1.32 25.51
C TRP A 302 5.47 -0.23 26.29
N THR A 303 5.14 1.05 26.06
CA THR A 303 5.79 2.20 26.75
C THR A 303 7.32 2.12 26.67
N VAL A 304 7.84 1.89 25.47
CA VAL A 304 9.28 1.67 25.19
C VAL A 304 10.04 3.00 25.10
#